data_e37a5f47e00257fc4d2e1d9741dbadd7
#
_entry.id   e37a5f47e00257fc4d2e1d9741dbadd7
#
_cell.length_a   1.000
_cell.length_b   1.000
_cell.length_c   1.000
_cell.angle_alpha   90.00
_cell.angle_beta   90.00
_cell.angle_gamma   90.00
#
_symmetry.space_group_name_H-M   'P 1'
#
loop_
_entity.id
_entity.type
_entity.pdbx_description
1 polymer ?
#
loop_
_entity_poly.entity_id
_entity_poly.type
_entity_poly.pdbx_seq_one_letter_code
_entity_poly.pdbx_strand_id
1 'polypeptide(L)'
;CRPTRPSPQRNHGPAWSAGRTLRERVGSCRDLAVVMIECCRCIGLPARFVSGYHFAIPKPDRYDLHAWAEVYLPGAGWRGFDPSGQGAIDERYVPLVSSSKPELTAAINGSFSGPANTQSELNWSIEATELESSPTNAVELGQRS
;
A
#
# COMPACT_ATOMS: atom_id res chain seq x y z
N CYS A 1 -19.58 16.00 -2.81
CA CYS A 1 -18.56 15.41 -1.91
C CYS A 1 -17.84 16.56 -1.20
N ARG A 2 -17.97 16.68 0.11
CA ARG A 2 -17.19 17.67 0.88
C ARG A 2 -15.75 17.21 0.95
N PRO A 3 -14.74 18.09 0.75
CA PRO A 3 -13.37 17.74 1.01
C PRO A 3 -13.23 17.41 2.50
N THR A 4 -12.81 16.18 2.78
CA THR A 4 -12.51 15.76 4.14
C THR A 4 -11.31 16.56 4.65
N ARG A 5 -11.46 17.18 5.83
CA ARG A 5 -10.32 17.79 6.56
C ARG A 5 -9.17 16.78 6.60
N PRO A 6 -7.91 17.24 6.46
CA PRO A 6 -6.78 16.36 6.73
C PRO A 6 -6.86 15.94 8.20
N SER A 7 -7.21 14.67 8.40
CA SER A 7 -7.17 14.05 9.72
C SER A 7 -5.71 14.03 10.19
N PRO A 8 -5.43 14.17 11.50
CA PRO A 8 -4.09 13.96 12.02
C PRO A 8 -3.66 12.54 11.61
N GLN A 9 -2.70 12.46 10.68
CA GLN A 9 -2.23 11.18 10.16
C GLN A 9 -1.53 10.43 11.30
N ARG A 10 -2.07 9.28 11.64
CA ARG A 10 -1.44 8.36 12.57
C ARG A 10 -0.32 7.60 11.86
N ASN A 11 0.92 8.07 12.02
CA ASN A 11 2.07 7.52 11.29
C ASN A 11 2.71 6.29 11.94
N HIS A 12 2.36 5.94 13.20
CA HIS A 12 3.01 4.89 13.95
C HIS A 12 2.04 3.83 14.48
N GLY A 13 2.57 2.62 14.72
CA GLY A 13 1.87 1.47 15.31
C GLY A 13 1.17 0.57 14.28
N PRO A 14 0.61 -0.56 14.73
CA PRO A 14 -0.09 -1.52 13.87
C PRO A 14 -1.38 -0.92 13.30
N ALA A 15 -1.88 -1.51 12.22
CA ALA A 15 -3.18 -1.12 11.67
C ALA A 15 -4.31 -1.31 12.71
N TRP A 16 -5.27 -0.40 12.72
CA TRP A 16 -6.47 -0.54 13.54
C TRP A 16 -7.44 -1.53 12.90
N SER A 17 -8.32 -2.11 13.73
CA SER A 17 -9.45 -2.87 13.22
C SER A 17 -10.42 -1.96 12.44
N ALA A 18 -11.09 -2.52 11.44
CA ALA A 18 -12.08 -1.79 10.65
C ALA A 18 -13.13 -1.09 11.51
N GLY A 19 -13.67 -1.81 12.52
CA GLY A 19 -14.67 -1.26 13.43
C GLY A 19 -14.16 -0.06 14.26
N ARG A 20 -12.89 -0.04 14.65
CA ARG A 20 -12.29 1.12 15.32
C ARG A 20 -12.16 2.30 14.37
N THR A 21 -11.60 2.09 13.19
CA THR A 21 -11.41 3.13 12.18
C THR A 21 -12.73 3.80 11.80
N LEU A 22 -13.79 3.00 11.63
CA LEU A 22 -15.14 3.52 11.33
C LEU A 22 -15.74 4.34 12.48
N ARG A 23 -15.55 3.93 13.73
CA ARG A 23 -16.03 4.71 14.88
C ARG A 23 -15.31 6.03 15.04
N GLU A 24 -13.97 5.99 14.96
CA GLU A 24 -13.14 7.19 15.13
C GLU A 24 -13.24 8.15 13.94
N ARG A 25 -13.67 7.66 12.76
CA ARG A 25 -13.75 8.41 11.49
C ARG A 25 -12.41 9.06 11.07
N VAL A 26 -11.33 8.47 11.51
CA VAL A 26 -9.96 8.83 11.14
C VAL A 26 -9.15 7.56 10.96
N GLY A 27 -8.10 7.62 10.15
CA GLY A 27 -7.22 6.48 9.95
C GLY A 27 -6.09 6.81 8.99
N SER A 28 -4.99 6.08 9.10
CA SER A 28 -3.90 6.07 8.13
C SER A 28 -4.28 5.23 6.90
N CYS A 29 -3.44 5.24 5.86
CA CYS A 29 -3.60 4.36 4.69
C CYS A 29 -3.76 2.88 5.12
N ARG A 30 -3.03 2.42 6.14
CA ARG A 30 -3.14 1.06 6.70
C ARG A 30 -4.51 0.77 7.28
N ASP A 31 -5.05 1.72 8.03
CA ASP A 31 -6.34 1.57 8.70
C ASP A 31 -7.48 1.53 7.67
N LEU A 32 -7.39 2.38 6.64
CA LEU A 32 -8.36 2.42 5.54
C LEU A 32 -8.28 1.17 4.65
N ALA A 33 -7.08 0.66 4.39
CA ALA A 33 -6.89 -0.60 3.68
C ALA A 33 -7.57 -1.77 4.41
N VAL A 34 -7.44 -1.84 5.76
CA VAL A 34 -8.14 -2.86 6.57
C VAL A 34 -9.66 -2.70 6.47
N VAL A 35 -10.19 -1.48 6.52
CA VAL A 35 -11.64 -1.25 6.33
C VAL A 35 -12.10 -1.79 4.98
N MET A 36 -11.41 -1.46 3.91
CA MET A 36 -11.76 -1.91 2.57
C MET A 36 -11.71 -3.43 2.44
N ILE A 37 -10.65 -4.06 2.97
CA ILE A 37 -10.50 -5.52 2.95
C ILE A 37 -11.64 -6.21 3.66
N GLU A 38 -12.01 -5.74 4.86
CA GLU A 38 -13.11 -6.33 5.62
C GLU A 38 -14.45 -6.11 4.93
N CYS A 39 -14.70 -4.94 4.33
CA CYS A 39 -15.90 -4.71 3.52
C CYS A 39 -15.99 -5.68 2.32
N CYS A 40 -14.89 -5.89 1.59
CA CYS A 40 -14.84 -6.83 0.47
C CYS A 40 -15.12 -8.27 0.94
N ARG A 41 -14.52 -8.69 2.05
CA ARG A 41 -14.72 -10.02 2.62
C ARG A 41 -16.17 -10.24 3.10
N CYS A 42 -16.80 -9.21 3.68
CA CYS A 42 -18.19 -9.29 4.08
C CYS A 42 -19.17 -9.58 2.93
N ILE A 43 -18.83 -9.19 1.71
CA ILE A 43 -19.60 -9.48 0.50
C ILE A 43 -19.07 -10.66 -0.31
N GLY A 44 -18.14 -11.44 0.26
CA GLY A 44 -17.63 -12.67 -0.34
C GLY A 44 -16.48 -12.47 -1.35
N LEU A 45 -15.92 -11.28 -1.47
CA LEU A 45 -14.75 -11.03 -2.32
C LEU A 45 -13.45 -11.30 -1.55
N PRO A 46 -12.56 -12.18 -2.07
CA PRO A 46 -11.23 -12.35 -1.50
C PRO A 46 -10.45 -11.04 -1.57
N ALA A 47 -9.87 -10.63 -0.46
CA ALA A 47 -9.08 -9.41 -0.39
C ALA A 47 -7.87 -9.61 0.53
N ARG A 48 -6.77 -8.90 0.22
CA ARG A 48 -5.51 -8.97 0.96
C ARG A 48 -4.89 -7.60 1.14
N PHE A 49 -4.10 -7.46 2.17
CA PHE A 49 -3.35 -6.27 2.48
C PHE A 49 -2.03 -6.25 1.71
N VAL A 50 -1.65 -5.10 1.20
CA VAL A 50 -0.37 -4.88 0.54
C VAL A 50 0.34 -3.72 1.21
N SER A 51 1.63 -3.91 1.46
CA SER A 51 2.55 -2.88 1.90
C SER A 51 3.60 -2.64 0.81
N GLY A 52 3.95 -1.39 0.57
CA GLY A 52 4.88 -1.01 -0.48
C GLY A 52 5.13 0.48 -0.53
N TYR A 53 5.49 0.99 -1.69
CA TYR A 53 5.73 2.42 -1.92
C TYR A 53 4.80 2.97 -2.99
N HIS A 54 4.37 4.21 -2.79
CA HIS A 54 3.67 5.00 -3.80
C HIS A 54 4.56 6.17 -4.21
N PHE A 55 4.95 6.19 -5.48
CA PHE A 55 5.79 7.24 -6.05
C PHE A 55 4.93 8.38 -6.58
N ALA A 56 4.63 9.35 -5.71
CA ALA A 56 3.83 10.51 -6.05
C ALA A 56 4.57 11.47 -7.01
N ILE A 57 3.80 12.16 -7.85
CA ILE A 57 4.29 13.25 -8.72
C ILE A 57 3.53 14.53 -8.31
N PRO A 58 4.24 15.62 -7.92
CA PRO A 58 5.70 15.77 -7.90
C PRO A 58 6.37 14.91 -6.82
N LYS A 59 7.65 14.56 -7.03
CA LYS A 59 8.46 13.76 -6.10
C LYS A 59 8.48 14.41 -4.72
N PRO A 60 8.08 13.70 -3.65
CA PRO A 60 8.19 14.21 -2.29
C PRO A 60 9.64 14.20 -1.80
N ASP A 61 9.94 14.99 -0.77
CA ASP A 61 11.27 15.00 -0.15
C ASP A 61 11.64 13.64 0.46
N ARG A 62 10.62 12.87 0.84
CA ARG A 62 10.78 11.54 1.44
C ARG A 62 9.66 10.62 0.99
N TYR A 63 10.00 9.38 0.68
CA TYR A 63 9.04 8.30 0.48
C TYR A 63 8.79 7.55 1.79
N ASP A 64 7.54 7.47 2.20
CA ASP A 64 7.11 6.65 3.32
C ASP A 64 6.45 5.36 2.82
N LEU A 65 6.51 4.31 3.65
CA LEU A 65 5.75 3.10 3.40
C LEU A 65 4.27 3.42 3.27
N HIS A 66 3.67 2.90 2.23
CA HIS A 66 2.25 3.02 1.93
C HIS A 66 1.55 1.67 2.04
N ALA A 67 0.23 1.69 2.16
CA ALA A 67 -0.55 0.48 2.24
C ALA A 67 -1.85 0.63 1.46
N TRP A 68 -2.25 -0.47 0.81
CA TRP A 68 -3.48 -0.56 0.04
C TRP A 68 -4.11 -1.95 0.12
N ALA A 69 -5.26 -2.11 -0.48
CA ALA A 69 -5.94 -3.38 -0.61
C ALA A 69 -5.79 -3.95 -2.01
N GLU A 70 -5.61 -5.26 -2.13
CA GLU A 70 -5.87 -5.99 -3.36
C GLU A 70 -7.11 -6.86 -3.20
N VAL A 71 -7.97 -6.82 -4.19
CA VAL A 71 -9.24 -7.55 -4.23
C VAL A 71 -9.23 -8.47 -5.45
N TYR A 72 -9.63 -9.73 -5.26
CA TYR A 72 -9.77 -10.66 -6.36
C TYR A 72 -11.13 -10.49 -7.02
N LEU A 73 -11.11 -10.09 -8.28
CA LEU A 73 -12.31 -9.92 -9.09
C LEU A 73 -12.44 -11.10 -10.06
N PRO A 74 -13.57 -11.84 -10.06
CA PRO A 74 -13.79 -12.91 -11.02
C PRO A 74 -13.62 -12.42 -12.46
N GLY A 75 -12.81 -13.14 -13.23
CA GLY A 75 -12.48 -12.78 -14.61
C GLY A 75 -11.40 -11.71 -14.80
N ALA A 76 -11.05 -10.95 -13.76
CA ALA A 76 -10.02 -9.90 -13.81
C ALA A 76 -8.81 -10.19 -12.92
N GLY A 77 -8.91 -11.17 -12.00
CA GLY A 77 -7.84 -11.50 -11.05
C GLY A 77 -7.67 -10.47 -9.93
N TRP A 78 -6.48 -10.40 -9.36
CA TRP A 78 -6.15 -9.45 -8.31
C TRP A 78 -6.04 -8.04 -8.86
N ARG A 79 -6.76 -7.10 -8.25
CA ARG A 79 -6.74 -5.67 -8.56
C ARG A 79 -6.49 -4.86 -7.30
N GLY A 80 -5.58 -3.89 -7.39
CA GLY A 80 -5.23 -3.03 -6.28
C GLY A 80 -6.08 -1.78 -6.21
N PHE A 81 -6.41 -1.37 -4.99
CA PHE A 81 -7.19 -0.19 -4.68
C PHE A 81 -6.63 0.52 -3.46
N ASP A 82 -6.39 1.81 -3.58
CA ASP A 82 -5.96 2.67 -2.48
C ASP A 82 -7.14 3.46 -1.92
N PRO A 83 -7.70 3.07 -0.76
CA PRO A 83 -8.83 3.76 -0.14
C PRO A 83 -8.45 5.09 0.50
N SER A 84 -7.18 5.46 0.55
CA SER A 84 -6.73 6.74 1.12
C SER A 84 -6.89 7.93 0.18
N GLY A 85 -7.36 7.72 -1.06
CA GLY A 85 -7.73 8.81 -1.96
C GLY A 85 -7.37 8.65 -3.42
N GLN A 86 -6.57 7.65 -3.78
CA GLN A 86 -6.12 7.48 -5.18
C GLN A 86 -7.04 6.55 -6.01
N GLY A 87 -7.86 5.72 -5.35
CA GLY A 87 -8.75 4.78 -6.05
C GLY A 87 -8.01 3.54 -6.57
N ALA A 88 -8.14 3.19 -7.85
CA ALA A 88 -7.39 2.09 -8.44
C ALA A 88 -5.89 2.43 -8.52
N ILE A 89 -5.04 1.46 -8.18
CA ILE A 89 -3.57 1.64 -8.25
C ILE A 89 -3.09 1.58 -9.70
N ASP A 90 -1.98 2.25 -9.95
CA ASP A 90 -1.29 2.31 -11.24
C ASP A 90 0.20 1.92 -11.08
N GLU A 91 1.01 2.18 -12.11
CA GLU A 91 2.45 1.86 -12.17
C GLU A 91 3.30 2.58 -11.11
N ARG A 92 2.76 3.60 -10.45
CA ARG A 92 3.44 4.32 -9.37
C ARG A 92 3.43 3.57 -8.03
N TYR A 93 2.71 2.46 -7.97
CA TYR A 93 2.64 1.63 -6.76
C TYR A 93 3.55 0.42 -6.89
N VAL A 94 4.57 0.35 -6.05
CA VAL A 94 5.51 -0.77 -6.00
C VAL A 94 5.23 -1.64 -4.77
N PRO A 95 4.63 -2.83 -4.94
CA PRO A 95 4.35 -3.72 -3.83
C PRO A 95 5.64 -4.38 -3.32
N LEU A 96 5.81 -4.47 -2.00
CA LEU A 96 6.88 -5.21 -1.35
C LEU A 96 6.38 -6.55 -0.82
N VAL A 97 5.24 -6.54 -0.14
CA VAL A 97 4.69 -7.72 0.51
C VAL A 97 3.16 -7.66 0.54
N SER A 98 2.52 -8.79 0.34
CA SER A 98 1.08 -8.94 0.47
C SER A 98 0.73 -10.10 1.40
N SER A 99 -0.34 -9.95 2.18
CA SER A 99 -0.83 -10.99 3.09
C SER A 99 -2.32 -10.82 3.37
N SER A 100 -2.99 -11.91 3.69
CA SER A 100 -4.34 -11.86 4.25
C SER A 100 -4.40 -11.23 5.65
N LYS A 101 -3.26 -11.15 6.34
CA LYS A 101 -3.09 -10.62 7.69
C LYS A 101 -2.17 -9.40 7.64
N PRO A 102 -2.66 -8.19 7.96
CA PRO A 102 -1.87 -6.95 7.91
C PRO A 102 -0.59 -6.99 8.74
N GLU A 103 -0.60 -7.67 9.89
CA GLU A 103 0.55 -7.81 10.78
C GLU A 103 1.74 -8.54 10.17
N LEU A 104 1.52 -9.32 9.12
CA LEU A 104 2.57 -10.05 8.39
C LEU A 104 3.18 -9.23 7.24
N THR A 105 2.75 -7.98 7.06
CA THR A 105 3.22 -7.12 5.97
C THR A 105 4.14 -5.99 6.44
N ALA A 106 4.67 -6.09 7.66
CA ALA A 106 5.70 -5.18 8.12
C ALA A 106 6.98 -5.37 7.28
N ALA A 107 7.46 -4.29 6.66
CA ALA A 107 8.68 -4.33 5.85
C ALA A 107 9.92 -4.70 6.68
N ILE A 108 9.89 -4.35 7.97
CA ILE A 108 10.94 -4.69 8.93
C ILE A 108 10.24 -5.24 10.18
N ASN A 109 10.66 -6.42 10.60
CA ASN A 109 10.22 -7.05 11.83
C ASN A 109 11.44 -7.60 12.58
N GLY A 110 11.55 -7.28 13.86
CA GLY A 110 12.67 -7.72 14.69
C GLY A 110 12.44 -7.42 16.15
N SER A 111 13.25 -8.05 16.99
CA SER A 111 13.30 -7.78 18.41
C SER A 111 14.77 -7.70 18.86
N PHE A 112 15.03 -6.93 19.88
CA PHE A 112 16.32 -6.89 20.52
C PHE A 112 16.13 -7.06 22.04
N SER A 113 17.16 -7.58 22.71
CA SER A 113 17.20 -7.71 24.15
C SER A 113 18.40 -6.93 24.70
N GLY A 114 18.19 -6.22 25.80
CA GLY A 114 19.23 -5.42 26.43
C GLY A 114 18.83 -4.97 27.84
N PRO A 115 19.71 -4.27 28.57
CA PRO A 115 19.38 -3.62 29.83
C PRO A 115 18.17 -2.69 29.71
N ALA A 116 17.49 -2.39 30.80
CA ALA A 116 16.26 -1.62 30.86
C ALA A 116 16.31 -0.24 30.16
N ASN A 117 17.51 0.33 29.98
CA ASN A 117 17.73 1.63 29.35
C ASN A 117 18.25 1.53 27.90
N THR A 118 18.17 0.36 27.27
CA THR A 118 18.61 0.20 25.87
C THR A 118 17.70 0.97 24.95
N GLN A 119 18.28 1.86 24.15
CA GLN A 119 17.59 2.58 23.07
C GLN A 119 17.96 1.94 21.76
N SER A 120 17.00 1.88 20.82
CA SER A 120 17.26 1.46 19.46
C SER A 120 16.90 2.59 18.51
N GLU A 121 17.73 2.78 17.50
CA GLU A 121 17.50 3.72 16.42
C GLU A 121 17.54 2.96 15.08
N LEU A 122 16.54 3.21 14.24
CA LEU A 122 16.49 2.66 12.90
C LEU A 122 16.57 3.81 11.88
N ASN A 123 17.66 3.87 11.16
CA ASN A 123 17.86 4.78 10.05
C ASN A 123 17.67 4.04 8.73
N TRP A 124 16.91 4.61 7.81
CA TRP A 124 16.67 4.05 6.49
C TRP A 124 16.57 5.15 5.45
N SER A 125 16.95 4.83 4.22
CA SER A 125 16.81 5.69 3.06
C SER A 125 16.27 4.89 1.89
N ILE A 126 15.47 5.54 1.04
CA ILE A 126 14.94 4.94 -0.18
C ILE A 126 15.25 5.86 -1.33
N GLU A 127 15.86 5.30 -2.35
CA GLU A 127 16.09 5.95 -3.62
C GLU A 127 15.23 5.26 -4.69
N ALA A 128 14.51 6.06 -5.48
CA ALA A 128 13.73 5.58 -6.59
C ALA A 128 14.18 6.29 -7.86
N THR A 129 14.47 5.50 -8.89
CA THR A 129 14.82 5.98 -10.21
C THR A 129 13.80 5.47 -11.21
N GLU A 130 13.21 6.37 -11.98
CA GLU A 130 12.37 6.01 -13.11
C GLU A 130 13.29 5.52 -14.25
N LEU A 131 13.03 4.30 -14.71
CA LEU A 131 13.71 3.77 -15.88
C LEU A 131 12.87 4.09 -17.11
N GLU A 132 13.44 4.82 -18.07
CA GLU A 132 12.80 4.98 -19.36
C GLU A 132 12.60 3.61 -20.01
N SER A 133 11.35 3.27 -20.33
CA SER A 133 11.05 2.06 -21.10
C SER A 133 11.70 2.21 -22.49
N SER A 134 12.71 1.41 -22.79
CA SER A 134 13.21 1.31 -24.17
C SER A 134 12.05 0.99 -25.10
N PRO A 135 11.92 1.70 -26.24
CA PRO A 135 10.84 1.41 -27.18
C PRO A 135 10.95 -0.05 -27.61
N THR A 136 9.91 -0.82 -27.31
CA THR A 136 9.79 -2.21 -27.78
C THR A 136 9.88 -2.17 -29.30
N ASN A 137 10.96 -2.72 -29.89
CA ASN A 137 11.06 -2.92 -31.33
C ASN A 137 9.84 -3.71 -31.78
N ALA A 138 8.88 -3.04 -32.42
CA ALA A 138 7.82 -3.69 -33.14
C ALA A 138 8.47 -4.58 -34.19
N VAL A 139 8.41 -5.89 -34.01
CA VAL A 139 8.76 -6.84 -35.06
C VAL A 139 7.76 -6.65 -36.17
N GLU A 140 8.17 -5.95 -37.24
CA GLU A 140 7.45 -5.93 -38.50
C GLU A 140 7.38 -7.39 -39.02
N LEU A 141 6.23 -8.00 -38.89
CA LEU A 141 5.90 -9.21 -39.60
C LEU A 141 5.74 -8.83 -41.07
N GLY A 142 6.85 -8.97 -41.82
CA GLY A 142 6.84 -8.80 -43.27
C GLY A 142 5.86 -9.77 -43.91
N GLN A 143 4.82 -9.23 -44.48
CA GLN A 143 3.96 -9.93 -45.43
C GLN A 143 4.82 -10.29 -46.63
N ARG A 144 5.07 -11.57 -46.84
CA ARG A 144 5.57 -12.09 -48.14
C ARG A 144 4.36 -12.39 -49.01
N SER A 145 4.33 -11.69 -50.09
CA SER A 145 3.45 -11.89 -51.26
C SER A 145 3.65 -13.28 -51.85
#